data_6eb5427739638f369da267f9cbee38e4
#
_entry.id   6eb5427739638f369da267f9cbee38e4
#
_cell.length_a   1.000
_cell.length_b   1.000
_cell.length_c   1.000
_cell.angle_alpha   90.00
_cell.angle_beta   90.00
_cell.angle_gamma   90.00
#
_symmetry.space_group_name_H-M   'P 1'
#
loop_
_entity.id
_entity.type
_entity.pdbx_description
1 polymer ?
#
loop_
_entity_poly.entity_id
_entity_poly.type
_entity_poly.pdbx_seq_one_letter_code
_entity_poly.pdbx_strand_id
1 'polypeptide(L)'
;MRRLFIDECLSEDITIKGDDAKHLLYAMRVRPEQVFTIVDRESKVAQAKVISCTSDTVQLKLLQYIEDADTEAPIEVVVAQCLPKGDKMEFIVQKAVELGASSVVPVVSRHCVVKYDEKKKLARQQKWQKIADEAVKQCGRTIKPTVEAIDLN
;
A
#
# COMPACT_ATOMS: atom_id res chain seq x y z
N MET A 1 7.40 3.03 -12.14
CA MET A 1 8.42 3.41 -11.12
C MET A 1 7.79 3.16 -9.76
N ARG A 2 8.41 2.38 -8.88
CA ARG A 2 7.81 2.08 -7.56
C ARG A 2 7.74 3.35 -6.72
N ARG A 3 6.58 3.60 -6.10
CA ARG A 3 6.39 4.69 -5.15
C ARG A 3 6.68 4.21 -3.73
N LEU A 4 7.30 5.06 -2.93
CA LEU A 4 7.53 4.84 -1.51
C LEU A 4 6.49 5.66 -0.73
N PHE A 5 5.71 5.00 0.10
CA PHE A 5 4.74 5.67 0.97
C PHE A 5 5.38 5.92 2.34
N ILE A 6 5.21 7.13 2.83
CA ILE A 6 5.61 7.52 4.17
C ILE A 6 4.38 7.97 4.97
N ASP A 7 4.39 7.68 6.27
CA ASP A 7 3.26 8.02 7.16
C ASP A 7 3.36 9.44 7.73
N GLU A 8 4.41 10.17 7.37
CA GLU A 8 4.64 11.57 7.76
C GLU A 8 4.37 12.51 6.59
N CYS A 9 4.19 13.81 6.87
CA CYS A 9 4.15 14.81 5.80
C CYS A 9 5.55 15.02 5.22
N LEU A 10 5.61 15.34 3.92
CA LEU A 10 6.87 15.64 3.25
C LEU A 10 7.56 16.84 3.92
N SER A 11 8.84 16.69 4.20
CA SER A 11 9.75 17.71 4.69
C SER A 11 11.02 17.74 3.86
N GLU A 12 11.86 18.75 4.04
CA GLU A 12 13.13 18.86 3.29
C GLU A 12 14.03 17.65 3.51
N ASP A 13 14.12 17.19 4.77
CA ASP A 13 14.87 15.99 5.15
C ASP A 13 13.90 14.91 5.65
N ILE A 14 13.98 13.73 5.06
CA ILE A 14 13.09 12.61 5.34
C ILE A 14 13.93 11.44 5.86
N THR A 15 13.56 10.87 7.00
CA THR A 15 14.25 9.70 7.56
C THR A 15 13.33 8.49 7.58
N ILE A 16 13.62 7.51 6.75
CA ILE A 16 12.90 6.22 6.72
C ILE A 16 13.52 5.29 7.77
N LYS A 17 12.67 4.66 8.59
CA LYS A 17 13.05 3.74 9.67
C LYS A 17 12.20 2.46 9.60
N GLY A 18 12.55 1.48 10.46
CA GLY A 18 11.75 0.27 10.64
C GLY A 18 11.72 -0.66 9.42
N ASP A 19 10.57 -1.26 9.14
CA ASP A 19 10.46 -2.27 8.09
C ASP A 19 10.60 -1.70 6.68
N ASP A 20 10.18 -0.46 6.43
CA ASP A 20 10.39 0.21 5.15
C ASP A 20 11.88 0.48 4.90
N ALA A 21 12.63 0.89 5.92
CA ALA A 21 14.09 1.03 5.79
C ALA A 21 14.75 -0.32 5.51
N LYS A 22 14.38 -1.38 6.21
CA LYS A 22 14.89 -2.73 5.94
C LYS A 22 14.58 -3.19 4.53
N HIS A 23 13.35 -2.94 4.05
CA HIS A 23 12.97 -3.26 2.68
C HIS A 23 13.84 -2.52 1.66
N LEU A 24 14.06 -1.22 1.85
CA LEU A 24 14.92 -0.41 0.99
C LEU A 24 16.37 -0.92 1.00
N LEU A 25 16.92 -1.19 2.18
CA LEU A 25 18.32 -1.59 2.35
C LEU A 25 18.61 -3.00 1.83
N TYR A 26 17.78 -3.97 2.20
CA TYR A 26 18.07 -5.39 1.97
C TYR A 26 17.41 -5.97 0.73
N ALA A 27 16.15 -5.60 0.45
CA ALA A 27 15.44 -6.08 -0.72
C ALA A 27 15.72 -5.25 -1.97
N MET A 28 15.71 -3.92 -1.85
CA MET A 28 15.96 -3.01 -2.98
C MET A 28 17.44 -2.65 -3.12
N ARG A 29 18.26 -2.87 -2.09
CA ARG A 29 19.71 -2.56 -2.06
C ARG A 29 19.98 -1.12 -2.46
N VAL A 30 19.24 -0.22 -1.86
CA VAL A 30 19.31 1.21 -2.14
C VAL A 30 20.71 1.76 -1.87
N ARG A 31 21.13 2.73 -2.70
CA ARG A 31 22.44 3.38 -2.58
C ARG A 31 22.26 4.90 -2.53
N PRO A 32 23.20 5.64 -1.94
CA PRO A 32 23.26 7.09 -2.06
C PRO A 32 23.14 7.54 -3.52
N GLU A 33 22.63 8.74 -3.73
CA GLU A 33 22.35 9.39 -5.03
C GLU A 33 21.15 8.81 -5.81
N GLN A 34 20.56 7.70 -5.40
CA GLN A 34 19.33 7.19 -6.05
C GLN A 34 18.14 8.11 -5.74
N VAL A 35 17.27 8.28 -6.74
CA VAL A 35 16.06 9.09 -6.64
C VAL A 35 14.83 8.18 -6.59
N PHE A 36 13.94 8.48 -5.65
CA PHE A 36 12.66 7.79 -5.47
C PHE A 36 11.51 8.77 -5.58
N THR A 37 10.37 8.28 -6.09
CA THR A 37 9.09 8.97 -5.94
C THR A 37 8.49 8.60 -4.59
N ILE A 38 8.17 9.59 -3.78
CA ILE A 38 7.61 9.44 -2.45
C ILE A 38 6.19 9.98 -2.45
N VAL A 39 5.31 9.30 -1.73
CA VAL A 39 3.93 9.75 -1.46
C VAL A 39 3.77 9.86 0.05
N ASP A 40 3.34 11.00 0.53
CA ASP A 40 3.10 11.25 1.95
C ASP A 40 1.68 10.85 2.39
N ARG A 41 1.39 11.02 3.68
CA ARG A 41 0.06 10.70 4.25
C ARG A 41 -1.07 11.57 3.69
N GLU A 42 -0.77 12.72 3.10
CA GLU A 42 -1.73 13.63 2.46
C GLU A 42 -1.83 13.39 0.96
N SER A 43 -1.25 12.28 0.45
CA SER A 43 -1.20 11.94 -0.98
C SER A 43 -0.39 12.92 -1.84
N LYS A 44 0.43 13.78 -1.23
CA LYS A 44 1.36 14.63 -1.96
C LYS A 44 2.51 13.80 -2.49
N VAL A 45 2.90 14.08 -3.71
CA VAL A 45 3.95 13.35 -4.42
C VAL A 45 5.18 14.22 -4.59
N ALA A 46 6.35 13.65 -4.32
CA ALA A 46 7.62 14.33 -4.52
C ALA A 46 8.71 13.37 -5.00
N GLN A 47 9.75 13.93 -5.59
CA GLN A 47 11.03 13.24 -5.78
C GLN A 47 11.94 13.54 -4.59
N ALA A 48 12.59 12.49 -4.07
CA ALA A 48 13.60 12.62 -3.05
C ALA A 48 14.82 11.75 -3.40
N LYS A 49 15.98 12.26 -3.03
CA LYS A 49 17.27 11.62 -3.28
C LYS A 49 17.80 11.00 -1.99
N VAL A 50 18.33 9.80 -2.09
CA VAL A 50 19.02 9.14 -0.98
C VAL A 50 20.33 9.86 -0.70
N ILE A 51 20.49 10.33 0.53
CA ILE A 51 21.71 11.01 0.99
C ILE A 51 22.64 10.02 1.70
N SER A 52 22.09 9.22 2.60
CA SER A 52 22.85 8.25 3.36
C SER A 52 22.02 7.03 3.74
N CYS A 53 22.73 5.94 3.97
CA CYS A 53 22.17 4.68 4.45
C CYS A 53 22.98 4.21 5.65
N THR A 54 22.30 3.81 6.71
CA THR A 54 22.90 3.08 7.84
C THR A 54 22.38 1.63 7.86
N SER A 55 22.63 0.89 8.94
CA SER A 55 22.11 -0.48 9.08
C SER A 55 20.59 -0.56 9.20
N ASP A 56 19.91 0.51 9.62
CA ASP A 56 18.50 0.52 9.99
C ASP A 56 17.74 1.79 9.56
N THR A 57 18.42 2.74 8.92
CA THR A 57 17.82 3.99 8.45
C THR A 57 18.26 4.35 7.04
N VAL A 58 17.38 5.03 6.31
CA VAL A 58 17.68 5.64 5.01
C VAL A 58 17.29 7.11 5.10
N GLN A 59 18.25 8.00 4.88
CA GLN A 59 18.03 9.44 4.83
C GLN A 59 17.83 9.90 3.39
N LEU A 60 16.78 10.65 3.18
CA LEU A 60 16.40 11.20 1.88
C LEU A 60 16.31 12.71 1.98
N LYS A 61 16.67 13.39 0.89
CA LYS A 61 16.46 14.83 0.72
C LYS A 61 15.42 15.06 -0.36
N LEU A 62 14.42 15.87 -0.06
CA LEU A 62 13.40 16.28 -1.01
C LEU A 62 14.04 17.12 -2.11
N LEU A 63 13.77 16.78 -3.37
CA LEU A 63 14.25 17.51 -4.54
C LEU A 63 13.19 18.47 -5.06
N GLN A 64 11.98 17.94 -5.32
CA GLN A 64 10.88 18.72 -5.88
C GLN A 64 9.56 18.01 -5.64
N TYR A 65 8.48 18.78 -5.53
CA TYR A 65 7.13 18.24 -5.61
C TYR A 65 6.79 17.88 -7.05
N ILE A 66 6.00 16.84 -7.23
CA ILE A 66 5.47 16.45 -8.53
C ILE A 66 3.97 16.75 -8.49
N GLU A 67 3.52 17.61 -9.40
CA GLU A 67 2.11 17.70 -9.73
C GLU A 67 1.73 16.41 -10.43
N ASP A 68 1.15 15.49 -9.68
CA ASP A 68 0.78 14.19 -10.21
C ASP A 68 -0.43 14.34 -11.11
N ALA A 69 -0.35 13.74 -12.29
CA ALA A 69 -1.56 13.51 -13.04
C ALA A 69 -2.49 12.68 -12.14
N ASP A 70 -3.71 13.15 -11.96
CA ASP A 70 -4.73 12.47 -11.17
C ASP A 70 -4.88 11.03 -11.66
N THR A 71 -4.25 10.09 -10.95
CA THR A 71 -4.26 8.67 -11.27
C THR A 71 -5.40 7.95 -10.58
N GLU A 72 -6.16 8.65 -9.75
CA GLU A 72 -7.28 8.08 -9.02
C GLU A 72 -8.57 8.18 -9.83
N ALA A 73 -9.47 7.22 -9.63
CA ALA A 73 -10.78 7.25 -10.24
C ALA A 73 -11.58 8.46 -9.73
N PRO A 74 -12.34 9.18 -10.59
CA PRO A 74 -13.13 10.33 -10.17
C PRO A 74 -14.35 9.95 -9.32
N ILE A 75 -14.53 8.66 -9.07
CA ILE A 75 -15.63 8.09 -8.26
C ILE A 75 -15.04 7.13 -7.24
N GLU A 76 -15.72 7.04 -6.09
CA GLU A 76 -15.41 6.03 -5.09
C GLU A 76 -15.99 4.67 -5.50
N VAL A 77 -15.13 3.67 -5.63
CA VAL A 77 -15.52 2.29 -5.99
C VAL A 77 -15.23 1.36 -4.83
N VAL A 78 -16.27 0.79 -4.24
CA VAL A 78 -16.18 -0.21 -3.17
C VAL A 78 -16.46 -1.59 -3.77
N VAL A 79 -15.52 -2.52 -3.64
CA VAL A 79 -15.68 -3.90 -4.08
C VAL A 79 -16.07 -4.80 -2.92
N ALA A 80 -17.36 -5.14 -2.79
CA ALA A 80 -17.85 -6.11 -1.82
C ALA A 80 -17.77 -7.53 -2.42
N GLN A 81 -16.87 -8.37 -1.91
CA GLN A 81 -16.61 -9.71 -2.45
C GLN A 81 -16.86 -10.80 -1.41
N CYS A 82 -17.82 -11.69 -1.69
CA CYS A 82 -17.98 -12.90 -0.88
C CYS A 82 -16.71 -13.76 -0.93
N LEU A 83 -16.30 -14.31 0.22
CA LEU A 83 -15.07 -15.09 0.32
C LEU A 83 -15.07 -16.29 -0.65
N PRO A 84 -14.17 -16.31 -1.63
CA PRO A 84 -14.02 -17.45 -2.52
C PRO A 84 -13.23 -18.58 -1.85
N LYS A 85 -13.27 -19.77 -2.44
CA LYS A 85 -12.43 -20.89 -2.01
C LYS A 85 -10.95 -20.64 -2.35
N GLY A 86 -10.05 -21.07 -1.47
CA GLY A 86 -8.59 -20.98 -1.64
C GLY A 86 -8.07 -19.55 -1.57
N ASP A 87 -7.02 -19.27 -2.32
CA ASP A 87 -6.29 -17.99 -2.26
C ASP A 87 -6.77 -16.95 -3.31
N LYS A 88 -7.93 -17.19 -3.94
CA LYS A 88 -8.48 -16.30 -4.96
C LYS A 88 -8.75 -14.88 -4.45
N MET A 89 -9.02 -14.71 -3.15
CA MET A 89 -9.25 -13.40 -2.54
C MET A 89 -8.02 -12.50 -2.66
N GLU A 90 -6.83 -13.06 -2.59
CA GLU A 90 -5.57 -12.32 -2.73
C GLU A 90 -5.44 -11.70 -4.13
N PHE A 91 -5.76 -12.47 -5.15
CA PHE A 91 -5.79 -12.00 -6.54
C PHE A 91 -6.88 -10.93 -6.77
N ILE A 92 -8.07 -11.13 -6.17
CA ILE A 92 -9.19 -10.17 -6.30
C ILE A 92 -8.80 -8.83 -5.66
N VAL A 93 -8.24 -8.83 -4.46
CA VAL A 93 -7.76 -7.62 -3.78
C VAL A 93 -6.73 -6.91 -4.64
N GLN A 94 -5.71 -7.62 -5.11
CA GLN A 94 -4.68 -7.04 -5.98
C GLN A 94 -5.30 -6.36 -7.20
N LYS A 95 -6.17 -7.07 -7.94
CA LYS A 95 -6.75 -6.54 -9.18
C LYS A 95 -7.77 -5.42 -8.94
N ALA A 96 -8.55 -5.48 -7.88
CA ALA A 96 -9.45 -4.39 -7.51
C ALA A 96 -8.65 -3.09 -7.25
N VAL A 97 -7.54 -3.19 -6.53
CA VAL A 97 -6.65 -2.05 -6.27
C VAL A 97 -6.02 -1.52 -7.56
N GLU A 98 -5.47 -2.39 -8.40
CA GLU A 98 -4.88 -2.00 -9.68
C GLU A 98 -5.90 -1.30 -10.62
N LEU A 99 -7.18 -1.65 -10.51
CA LEU A 99 -8.28 -1.07 -11.29
C LEU A 99 -8.90 0.18 -10.66
N GLY A 100 -8.39 0.66 -9.53
CA GLY A 100 -8.82 1.93 -8.95
C GLY A 100 -9.85 1.82 -7.81
N ALA A 101 -10.13 0.62 -7.28
CA ALA A 101 -11.04 0.50 -6.14
C ALA A 101 -10.53 1.30 -4.93
N SER A 102 -11.43 2.06 -4.26
CA SER A 102 -11.15 2.84 -3.06
C SER A 102 -11.11 1.94 -1.82
N SER A 103 -11.89 0.86 -1.82
CA SER A 103 -11.86 -0.15 -0.76
C SER A 103 -12.28 -1.52 -1.28
N VAL A 104 -11.83 -2.55 -0.57
CA VAL A 104 -12.27 -3.92 -0.79
C VAL A 104 -12.86 -4.44 0.51
N VAL A 105 -14.08 -4.96 0.43
CA VAL A 105 -14.84 -5.47 1.58
C VAL A 105 -15.01 -6.99 1.41
N PRO A 106 -14.16 -7.82 2.03
CA PRO A 106 -14.36 -9.25 2.11
C PRO A 106 -15.62 -9.58 2.92
N VAL A 107 -16.57 -10.26 2.29
CA VAL A 107 -17.87 -10.55 2.89
C VAL A 107 -17.94 -12.02 3.29
N VAL A 108 -18.22 -12.29 4.57
CA VAL A 108 -18.56 -13.62 5.06
C VAL A 108 -20.07 -13.77 5.05
N SER A 109 -20.60 -14.61 4.16
CA SER A 109 -22.04 -14.90 4.10
C SER A 109 -22.32 -16.32 4.58
N ARG A 110 -23.58 -16.61 4.88
CA ARG A 110 -24.04 -17.95 5.29
C ARG A 110 -23.70 -19.05 4.26
N HIS A 111 -23.53 -18.69 3.00
CA HIS A 111 -23.19 -19.61 1.91
C HIS A 111 -21.69 -19.75 1.67
N CYS A 112 -20.85 -18.97 2.38
CA CYS A 112 -19.41 -19.13 2.29
C CYS A 112 -19.00 -20.49 2.90
N VAL A 113 -18.23 -21.26 2.13
CA VAL A 113 -17.68 -22.54 2.60
C VAL A 113 -16.65 -22.31 3.69
N VAL A 114 -15.99 -21.16 3.65
CA VAL A 114 -14.92 -20.78 4.58
C VAL A 114 -15.53 -20.02 5.74
N LYS A 115 -15.37 -20.55 6.97
CA LYS A 115 -15.69 -19.86 8.22
C LYS A 115 -14.39 -19.56 8.95
N TYR A 116 -14.22 -18.32 9.35
CA TYR A 116 -13.07 -17.90 10.14
C TYR A 116 -13.52 -17.58 11.57
N ASP A 117 -12.71 -17.99 12.56
CA ASP A 117 -12.77 -17.41 13.89
C ASP A 117 -12.20 -15.97 13.85
N GLU A 118 -12.46 -15.18 14.89
CA GLU A 118 -12.04 -13.75 14.93
C GLU A 118 -10.54 -13.56 14.76
N LYS A 119 -9.71 -14.45 15.34
CA LYS A 119 -8.26 -14.39 15.20
C LYS A 119 -7.81 -14.62 13.76
N LYS A 120 -8.42 -15.58 13.09
CA LYS A 120 -8.11 -15.93 11.71
C LYS A 120 -8.61 -14.87 10.73
N LYS A 121 -9.78 -14.28 11.03
CA LYS A 121 -10.34 -13.16 10.29
C LYS A 121 -9.42 -11.95 10.30
N LEU A 122 -8.95 -11.56 11.50
CA LEU A 122 -7.98 -10.45 11.65
C LEU A 122 -6.67 -10.73 10.90
N ALA A 123 -6.12 -11.93 11.02
CA ALA A 123 -4.89 -12.30 10.32
C ALA A 123 -5.06 -12.27 8.79
N ARG A 124 -6.22 -12.71 8.27
CA ARG A 124 -6.52 -12.64 6.83
C ARG A 124 -6.71 -11.20 6.35
N GLN A 125 -7.41 -10.38 7.11
CA GLN A 125 -7.59 -8.96 6.80
C GLN A 125 -6.23 -8.24 6.71
N GLN A 126 -5.36 -8.46 7.69
CA GLN A 126 -3.99 -7.91 7.66
C GLN A 126 -3.18 -8.38 6.44
N LYS A 127 -3.32 -9.66 6.06
CA LYS A 127 -2.68 -10.19 4.86
C LYS A 127 -3.20 -9.50 3.59
N TRP A 128 -4.51 -9.34 3.46
CA TRP A 128 -5.13 -8.68 2.31
C TRP A 128 -4.78 -7.19 2.25
N GLN A 129 -4.71 -6.50 3.40
CA GLN A 129 -4.26 -5.11 3.45
C GLN A 129 -2.83 -4.97 2.93
N LYS A 130 -1.92 -5.86 3.33
CA LYS A 130 -0.54 -5.86 2.80
C LYS A 130 -0.50 -6.05 1.29
N ILE A 131 -1.35 -6.91 0.74
CA ILE A 131 -1.46 -7.10 -0.72
C ILE A 131 -1.96 -5.83 -1.41
N ALA A 132 -2.95 -5.15 -0.82
CA ALA A 132 -3.45 -3.88 -1.32
C ALA A 132 -2.33 -2.81 -1.32
N ASP A 133 -1.59 -2.68 -0.23
CA ASP A 133 -0.48 -1.74 -0.09
C ASP A 133 0.63 -1.99 -1.13
N GLU A 134 0.98 -3.24 -1.38
CA GLU A 134 1.96 -3.60 -2.42
C GLU A 134 1.45 -3.32 -3.83
N ALA A 135 0.18 -3.57 -4.10
CA ALA A 135 -0.44 -3.27 -5.39
C ALA A 135 -0.42 -1.76 -5.67
N VAL A 136 -0.75 -0.92 -4.69
CA VAL A 136 -0.67 0.55 -4.78
C VAL A 136 0.75 1.01 -5.13
N LYS A 137 1.76 0.50 -4.42
CA LYS A 137 3.18 0.82 -4.68
C LYS A 137 3.59 0.47 -6.11
N GLN A 138 3.02 -0.60 -6.67
CA GLN A 138 3.35 -1.07 -8.01
C GLN A 138 2.61 -0.33 -9.10
N CYS A 139 1.29 -0.14 -8.97
CA CYS A 139 0.49 0.49 -10.02
C CYS A 139 0.59 2.02 -10.05
N GLY A 140 1.22 2.62 -9.04
CA GLY A 140 1.50 4.06 -9.02
C GLY A 140 0.32 4.91 -8.55
N ARG A 141 -0.62 4.36 -7.81
CA ARG A 141 -1.68 5.13 -7.13
C ARG A 141 -1.11 5.99 -6.00
N THR A 142 -1.84 7.01 -5.62
CA THR A 142 -1.48 7.92 -4.52
C THR A 142 -2.28 7.66 -3.25
N ILE A 143 -3.45 7.02 -3.37
CA ILE A 143 -4.34 6.70 -2.25
C ILE A 143 -4.24 5.22 -1.93
N LYS A 144 -4.04 4.88 -0.64
CA LYS A 144 -4.05 3.50 -0.15
C LYS A 144 -5.50 3.04 0.06
N PRO A 145 -5.99 2.00 -0.65
CA PRO A 145 -7.31 1.43 -0.39
C PRO A 145 -7.37 0.73 0.96
N THR A 146 -8.54 0.71 1.58
CA THR A 146 -8.78 -0.06 2.79
C THR A 146 -9.31 -1.46 2.48
N VAL A 147 -8.96 -2.42 3.33
CA VAL A 147 -9.51 -3.78 3.30
C VAL A 147 -10.14 -4.10 4.64
N GLU A 148 -11.48 -4.08 4.70
CA GLU A 148 -12.24 -4.34 5.92
C GLU A 148 -13.24 -5.47 5.71
N ALA A 149 -13.11 -6.55 6.49
CA ALA A 149 -13.99 -7.69 6.39
C ALA A 149 -15.28 -7.46 7.19
N ILE A 150 -16.42 -7.77 6.57
CA ILE A 150 -17.74 -7.74 7.23
C ILE A 150 -18.42 -9.10 7.21
N ASP A 151 -19.23 -9.37 8.24
CA ASP A 151 -20.12 -10.53 8.32
C ASP A 151 -21.54 -10.11 7.92
N LEU A 152 -22.11 -10.83 6.96
CA LEU A 152 -23.54 -10.78 6.66
C LEU A 152 -24.21 -11.98 7.32
N ASN A 153 -24.91 -11.74 8.40
CA ASN A 153 -25.74 -12.74 9.09
C ASN A 153 -27.07 -12.95 8.35
#